data_7357cded8a95e9b328e48003310a63d8
#
_entry.id   7357cded8a95e9b328e48003310a63d8
#
_cell.length_a   1.000
_cell.length_b   1.000
_cell.length_c   1.000
_cell.angle_alpha   90.00
_cell.angle_beta   90.00
_cell.angle_gamma   90.00
#
_symmetry.space_group_name_H-M   'P 1'
#
loop_
_entity.id
_entity.type
_entity.pdbx_description
1 polymer ?
#
loop_
_entity_poly.entity_id
_entity_poly.type
_entity_poly.pdbx_seq_one_letter_code
_entity_poly.pdbx_strand_id
1 'polypeptide(L)'
;MGYEFLTGAIAPMFTPFNEDDTIDLIGISDMIRWLGRKGHVRTVFIRSGIGRMHTFLASEVKLFAEVALNIARSETKMGVIVGCSGEFDWDPRHRPDPLRYISQGIEIMEYVKGLGADGAVLIVPKALVPEPGESYEDMIVRYYERMAKAVQIPIILYQPHGVEEEYRITPQVLSRLIEVENIVGFKLSTSSRDIFAPIAEVASRRPDFSLIAGDERFYLEALKLGAKGVIGEGCNIYPHLLEIIRKSFLNGDMERAAKVQEAIHFILSVGEGMDRTVLWKQYLARKGVRIKPYNRSGTRPYPPEVVEEFERKVDEILLLSSESAS
;
A
#
# COMPACT_ATOMS: atom_id res chain seq x y z
N MET A 1 9.76 -1.16 -21.27
CA MET A 1 8.75 -2.06 -20.64
C MET A 1 8.47 -1.50 -19.26
N GLY A 2 7.21 -1.40 -18.85
CA GLY A 2 6.87 -0.89 -17.51
C GLY A 2 7.21 -1.89 -16.40
N TYR A 3 7.17 -1.43 -15.17
CA TYR A 3 7.41 -2.26 -13.99
C TYR A 3 6.19 -3.15 -13.70
N GLU A 4 6.20 -4.39 -14.20
CA GLU A 4 5.08 -5.33 -14.10
C GLU A 4 4.66 -5.59 -12.64
N PHE A 5 5.59 -5.55 -11.70
CA PHE A 5 5.30 -5.73 -10.29
C PHE A 5 4.43 -4.59 -9.69
N LEU A 6 4.25 -3.46 -10.39
CA LEU A 6 3.39 -2.34 -10.00
C LEU A 6 2.04 -2.34 -10.74
N THR A 7 1.62 -3.47 -11.33
CA THR A 7 0.34 -3.60 -12.04
C THR A 7 -0.65 -4.49 -11.29
N GLY A 8 -1.95 -4.25 -11.45
CA GLY A 8 -2.98 -5.07 -10.81
C GLY A 8 -3.04 -4.89 -9.29
N ALA A 9 -3.39 -5.96 -8.57
CA ALA A 9 -3.52 -5.92 -7.11
C ALA A 9 -2.16 -6.03 -6.41
N ILE A 10 -1.84 -5.03 -5.61
CA ILE A 10 -0.65 -4.95 -4.75
C ILE A 10 -1.13 -4.96 -3.31
N ALA A 11 -0.85 -6.00 -2.55
CA ALA A 11 -1.37 -6.17 -1.20
C ALA A 11 -0.58 -5.36 -0.16
N PRO A 12 -1.15 -4.28 0.40
CA PRO A 12 -0.58 -3.61 1.56
C PRO A 12 -0.78 -4.52 2.78
N MET A 13 0.19 -5.41 3.04
CA MET A 13 0.04 -6.47 4.01
C MET A 13 -0.34 -5.96 5.41
N PHE A 14 -1.35 -6.58 6.02
CA PHE A 14 -1.62 -6.38 7.45
C PHE A 14 -0.44 -6.92 8.22
N THR A 15 0.21 -6.09 9.02
CA THR A 15 1.35 -6.53 9.83
C THR A 15 0.86 -7.44 10.96
N PRO A 16 1.31 -8.69 11.05
CA PRO A 16 1.02 -9.55 12.20
C PRO A 16 1.77 -9.05 13.44
N PHE A 17 1.03 -8.82 14.52
CA PHE A 17 1.59 -8.47 15.83
C PHE A 17 1.17 -9.48 16.89
N ASN A 18 2.03 -9.65 17.88
CA ASN A 18 1.71 -10.34 19.13
C ASN A 18 0.93 -9.41 20.07
N GLU A 19 0.40 -9.95 21.16
CA GLU A 19 -0.35 -9.19 22.17
C GLU A 19 0.52 -8.14 22.89
N ASP A 20 1.82 -8.38 22.96
CA ASP A 20 2.82 -7.49 23.53
C ASP A 20 3.38 -6.47 22.53
N ASP A 21 2.68 -6.28 21.42
CA ASP A 21 3.07 -5.37 20.32
C ASP A 21 4.35 -5.76 19.56
N THR A 22 4.98 -6.88 19.85
CA THR A 22 6.10 -7.40 19.04
C THR A 22 5.61 -7.95 17.71
N ILE A 23 6.48 -8.00 16.71
CA ILE A 23 6.15 -8.54 15.38
C ILE A 23 6.03 -10.06 15.45
N ASP A 24 4.94 -10.62 14.91
CA ASP A 24 4.71 -12.05 14.80
C ASP A 24 5.32 -12.62 13.51
N LEU A 25 6.52 -13.16 13.59
CA LEU A 25 7.26 -13.70 12.43
C LEU A 25 6.56 -14.91 11.79
N ILE A 26 5.81 -15.71 12.58
CA ILE A 26 5.02 -16.82 12.07
C ILE A 26 3.84 -16.28 11.26
N GLY A 27 3.16 -15.28 11.79
CA GLY A 27 2.06 -14.60 11.11
C GLY A 27 2.50 -13.96 9.79
N ILE A 28 3.69 -13.36 9.72
CA ILE A 28 4.27 -12.81 8.46
C ILE A 28 4.35 -13.92 7.40
N SER A 29 4.96 -15.05 7.76
CA SER A 29 5.16 -16.17 6.84
C SER A 29 3.82 -16.70 6.31
N ASP A 30 2.83 -16.85 7.19
CA ASP A 30 1.52 -17.36 6.82
C ASP A 30 0.72 -16.37 5.98
N MET A 31 0.81 -15.08 6.27
CA MET A 31 0.18 -14.04 5.45
C MET A 31 0.73 -14.04 4.01
N ILE A 32 2.05 -14.15 3.84
CA ILE A 32 2.66 -14.19 2.51
C ILE A 32 2.23 -15.45 1.75
N ARG A 33 2.22 -16.63 2.43
CA ARG A 33 1.69 -17.86 1.82
C ARG A 33 0.23 -17.75 1.44
N TRP A 34 -0.58 -17.12 2.30
CA TRP A 34 -1.99 -16.85 2.00
C TRP A 34 -2.15 -16.02 0.75
N LEU A 35 -1.45 -14.89 0.65
CA LEU A 35 -1.49 -14.00 -0.51
C LEU A 35 -1.01 -14.71 -1.78
N GLY A 36 0.06 -15.52 -1.70
CA GLY A 36 0.56 -16.33 -2.80
C GLY A 36 -0.47 -17.35 -3.30
N ARG A 37 -1.18 -18.03 -2.39
CA ARG A 37 -2.25 -18.98 -2.76
C ARG A 37 -3.46 -18.31 -3.42
N LYS A 38 -3.75 -17.03 -3.16
CA LYS A 38 -4.82 -16.30 -3.84
C LYS A 38 -4.58 -16.13 -5.34
N GLY A 39 -3.32 -16.13 -5.79
CA GLY A 39 -2.95 -16.14 -7.21
C GLY A 39 -3.23 -14.84 -7.97
N HIS A 40 -3.84 -13.85 -7.34
CA HIS A 40 -4.23 -12.58 -7.96
C HIS A 40 -3.45 -11.38 -7.41
N VAL A 41 -2.57 -11.61 -6.44
CA VAL A 41 -1.69 -10.58 -5.87
C VAL A 41 -0.38 -10.58 -6.65
N ARG A 42 -0.06 -9.47 -7.27
CA ARG A 42 1.20 -9.29 -8.01
C ARG A 42 2.38 -9.03 -7.10
N THR A 43 2.16 -8.22 -6.07
CA THR A 43 3.22 -7.73 -5.18
C THR A 43 2.68 -7.55 -3.77
N VAL A 44 3.52 -7.80 -2.79
CA VAL A 44 3.24 -7.49 -1.38
C VAL A 44 3.93 -6.19 -1.00
N PHE A 45 3.20 -5.28 -0.40
CA PHE A 45 3.73 -4.05 0.18
C PHE A 45 3.80 -4.20 1.70
N ILE A 46 4.99 -4.46 2.24
CA ILE A 46 5.26 -4.58 3.69
C ILE A 46 5.61 -3.22 4.30
N ARG A 47 5.39 -3.07 5.61
CA ARG A 47 5.41 -1.78 6.30
C ARG A 47 4.55 -0.75 5.57
N SER A 48 3.34 -1.13 5.22
CA SER A 48 2.37 -0.28 4.52
C SER A 48 1.63 0.64 5.50
N GLY A 49 0.85 1.61 4.97
CA GLY A 49 0.04 2.50 5.80
C GLY A 49 -0.93 1.74 6.71
N ILE A 50 -1.72 0.81 6.14
CA ILE A 50 -2.64 -0.04 6.92
C ILE A 50 -1.89 -1.08 7.79
N GLY A 51 -0.65 -1.40 7.44
CA GLY A 51 0.28 -2.20 8.25
C GLY A 51 0.93 -1.42 9.40
N ARG A 52 0.46 -0.20 9.70
CA ARG A 52 0.95 0.65 10.80
C ARG A 52 2.41 1.12 10.63
N MET A 53 2.78 1.51 9.41
CA MET A 53 4.15 1.89 9.02
C MET A 53 4.86 2.88 9.98
N HIS A 54 4.10 3.77 10.63
CA HIS A 54 4.61 4.80 11.53
C HIS A 54 4.99 4.27 12.92
N THR A 55 4.66 3.02 13.24
CA THR A 55 4.94 2.41 14.55
C THR A 55 6.21 1.56 14.56
N PHE A 56 6.91 1.48 13.42
CA PHE A 56 8.07 0.61 13.28
C PHE A 56 9.38 1.32 13.63
N LEU A 57 10.22 0.65 14.38
CA LEU A 57 11.64 0.97 14.47
C LEU A 57 12.37 0.50 13.18
N ALA A 58 13.47 1.14 12.82
CA ALA A 58 14.25 0.76 11.65
C ALA A 58 14.74 -0.70 11.70
N SER A 59 15.10 -1.20 12.90
CA SER A 59 15.48 -2.59 13.12
C SER A 59 14.34 -3.57 12.86
N GLU A 60 13.11 -3.22 13.22
CA GLU A 60 11.93 -4.04 12.97
C GLU A 60 11.60 -4.13 11.47
N VAL A 61 11.82 -3.03 10.73
CA VAL A 61 11.65 -3.03 9.26
C VAL A 61 12.59 -4.02 8.61
N LYS A 62 13.85 -4.05 9.05
CA LYS A 62 14.86 -4.98 8.53
C LYS A 62 14.47 -6.43 8.81
N LEU A 63 14.12 -6.75 10.04
CA LEU A 63 13.65 -8.09 10.42
C LEU A 63 12.41 -8.51 9.63
N PHE A 64 11.44 -7.62 9.49
CA PHE A 64 10.24 -7.89 8.70
C PHE A 64 10.59 -8.18 7.24
N ALA A 65 11.49 -7.39 6.65
CA ALA A 65 11.91 -7.55 5.26
C ALA A 65 12.64 -8.89 5.04
N GLU A 66 13.53 -9.29 5.96
CA GLU A 66 14.21 -10.60 5.87
C GLU A 66 13.22 -11.76 5.77
N VAL A 67 12.27 -11.82 6.69
CA VAL A 67 11.29 -12.91 6.71
C VAL A 67 10.39 -12.86 5.48
N ALA A 68 9.88 -11.67 5.16
CA ALA A 68 8.96 -11.49 4.05
C ALA A 68 9.59 -11.84 2.69
N LEU A 69 10.79 -11.32 2.42
CA LEU A 69 11.51 -11.58 1.17
C LEU A 69 11.92 -13.04 1.03
N ASN A 70 12.37 -13.66 2.13
CA ASN A 70 12.72 -15.08 2.10
C ASN A 70 11.54 -15.96 1.70
N ILE A 71 10.38 -15.77 2.34
CA ILE A 71 9.17 -16.56 2.04
C ILE A 71 8.60 -16.23 0.66
N ALA A 72 8.53 -14.94 0.30
CA ALA A 72 8.00 -14.54 -1.00
C ALA A 72 8.78 -15.16 -2.15
N ARG A 73 10.11 -15.22 -2.06
CA ARG A 73 11.00 -15.76 -3.09
C ARG A 73 11.03 -17.28 -3.14
N SER A 74 11.06 -17.92 -1.98
CA SER A 74 11.15 -19.39 -1.91
C SER A 74 9.83 -20.08 -2.21
N GLU A 75 8.68 -19.44 -1.91
CA GLU A 75 7.38 -20.12 -1.93
C GLU A 75 6.33 -19.47 -2.82
N THR A 76 6.61 -18.30 -3.39
CA THR A 76 5.65 -17.57 -4.24
C THR A 76 6.32 -16.99 -5.49
N LYS A 77 5.50 -16.34 -6.35
CA LYS A 77 5.99 -15.55 -7.50
C LYS A 77 5.73 -14.06 -7.32
N MET A 78 5.39 -13.63 -6.10
CA MET A 78 5.07 -12.24 -5.81
C MET A 78 6.34 -11.42 -5.65
N GLY A 79 6.29 -10.18 -6.16
CA GLY A 79 7.25 -9.15 -5.81
C GLY A 79 7.05 -8.66 -4.37
N VAL A 80 8.06 -8.00 -3.83
CA VAL A 80 8.00 -7.37 -2.50
C VAL A 80 8.51 -5.95 -2.58
N ILE A 81 7.67 -4.99 -2.22
CA ILE A 81 8.05 -3.60 -2.01
C ILE A 81 7.98 -3.25 -0.53
N VAL A 82 8.89 -2.41 -0.08
CA VAL A 82 9.08 -2.13 1.35
C VAL A 82 8.93 -0.65 1.64
N GLY A 83 8.18 -0.30 2.70
CA GLY A 83 8.13 1.06 3.22
C GLY A 83 9.47 1.45 3.86
N CYS A 84 10.24 2.35 3.22
CA CYS A 84 11.62 2.65 3.56
C CYS A 84 11.84 4.04 4.17
N SER A 85 10.80 4.81 4.45
CA SER A 85 10.95 6.09 5.16
C SER A 85 11.57 5.89 6.54
N GLY A 86 12.27 6.88 7.05
CA GLY A 86 12.81 6.88 8.41
C GLY A 86 11.71 6.68 9.46
N GLU A 87 12.09 6.65 10.72
CA GLU A 87 11.15 6.59 11.83
C GLU A 87 10.40 7.92 11.96
N PHE A 88 9.08 7.86 12.09
CA PHE A 88 8.20 9.01 12.28
C PHE A 88 6.91 8.57 12.97
N ASP A 89 6.20 9.52 13.58
CA ASP A 89 4.79 9.35 13.92
C ASP A 89 3.92 10.38 13.18
N TRP A 90 2.61 10.30 13.36
CA TRP A 90 1.68 11.23 12.71
C TRP A 90 1.45 12.51 13.53
N ASP A 91 1.98 12.59 14.75
CA ASP A 91 1.86 13.79 15.59
C ASP A 91 2.86 14.86 15.11
N PRO A 92 2.39 16.00 14.61
CA PRO A 92 3.26 17.06 14.10
C PRO A 92 4.14 17.69 15.19
N ARG A 93 3.86 17.41 16.46
CA ARG A 93 4.68 17.85 17.61
C ARG A 93 5.92 16.98 17.80
N HIS A 94 5.93 15.77 17.26
CA HIS A 94 7.02 14.79 17.41
C HIS A 94 7.80 14.63 16.11
N ARG A 95 8.33 15.73 15.59
CA ARG A 95 9.14 15.66 14.36
C ARG A 95 10.51 15.07 14.67
N PRO A 96 10.92 14.03 13.93
CA PRO A 96 12.26 13.49 14.06
C PRO A 96 13.30 14.50 13.58
N ASP A 97 14.55 14.33 14.01
CA ASP A 97 15.68 15.04 13.40
C ASP A 97 15.73 14.74 11.89
N PRO A 98 15.77 15.76 11.02
CA PRO A 98 15.73 15.58 9.57
C PRO A 98 16.89 14.72 9.02
N LEU A 99 18.09 14.87 9.57
CA LEU A 99 19.25 14.09 9.13
C LEU A 99 19.10 12.63 9.53
N ARG A 100 18.63 12.38 10.75
CA ARG A 100 18.33 11.03 11.24
C ARG A 100 17.23 10.38 10.39
N TYR A 101 16.14 11.07 10.12
CA TYR A 101 15.04 10.56 9.30
C TYR A 101 15.53 10.12 7.91
N ILE A 102 16.34 10.97 7.25
CA ILE A 102 16.89 10.70 5.92
C ILE A 102 17.90 9.54 5.98
N SER A 103 18.82 9.56 6.95
CA SER A 103 19.85 8.51 7.05
C SER A 103 19.26 7.15 7.35
N GLN A 104 18.26 7.06 8.23
CA GLN A 104 17.52 5.82 8.48
C GLN A 104 16.81 5.31 7.21
N GLY A 105 16.17 6.21 6.44
CA GLY A 105 15.54 5.85 5.17
C GLY A 105 16.53 5.26 4.18
N ILE A 106 17.70 5.89 4.01
CA ILE A 106 18.78 5.40 3.14
C ILE A 106 19.29 4.04 3.63
N GLU A 107 19.54 3.88 4.92
CA GLU A 107 20.00 2.62 5.52
C GLU A 107 19.00 1.47 5.29
N ILE A 108 17.70 1.74 5.46
CA ILE A 108 16.65 0.75 5.19
C ILE A 108 16.63 0.39 3.69
N MET A 109 16.69 1.40 2.80
CA MET A 109 16.70 1.17 1.35
C MET A 109 17.89 0.31 0.90
N GLU A 110 19.12 0.62 1.39
CA GLU A 110 20.31 -0.17 1.09
C GLU A 110 20.16 -1.61 1.58
N TYR A 111 19.66 -1.78 2.80
CA TYR A 111 19.44 -3.10 3.39
C TYR A 111 18.46 -3.95 2.58
N VAL A 112 17.27 -3.42 2.29
CA VAL A 112 16.25 -4.17 1.54
C VAL A 112 16.66 -4.40 0.08
N LYS A 113 17.42 -3.48 -0.52
CA LYS A 113 18.07 -3.69 -1.82
C LYS A 113 19.03 -4.89 -1.78
N GLY A 114 19.85 -4.97 -0.73
CA GLY A 114 20.78 -6.09 -0.51
C GLY A 114 20.07 -7.44 -0.38
N LEU A 115 18.88 -7.45 0.22
CA LEU A 115 17.97 -8.61 0.26
C LEU A 115 17.25 -8.84 -1.07
N GLY A 116 17.29 -7.86 -2.01
CA GLY A 116 16.70 -7.85 -3.35
C GLY A 116 15.19 -7.56 -3.35
N ALA A 117 14.73 -6.65 -2.54
CA ALA A 117 13.39 -6.08 -2.70
C ALA A 117 13.23 -5.51 -4.12
N ASP A 118 12.00 -5.59 -4.65
CA ASP A 118 11.67 -5.09 -6.00
C ASP A 118 11.54 -3.57 -6.02
N GLY A 119 11.30 -2.94 -4.86
CA GLY A 119 11.23 -1.49 -4.75
C GLY A 119 11.11 -0.99 -3.31
N ALA A 120 11.42 0.29 -3.14
CA ALA A 120 11.26 1.05 -1.91
C ALA A 120 10.09 2.02 -2.02
N VAL A 121 9.20 2.02 -1.04
CA VAL A 121 8.10 2.96 -0.95
C VAL A 121 8.46 4.07 0.02
N LEU A 122 8.45 5.30 -0.43
CA LEU A 122 8.73 6.48 0.37
C LEU A 122 7.47 7.34 0.50
N ILE A 123 7.04 7.53 1.76
CA ILE A 123 5.91 8.43 2.05
C ILE A 123 6.32 9.89 1.86
N VAL A 124 5.35 10.78 1.57
CA VAL A 124 5.57 12.23 1.59
C VAL A 124 6.29 12.64 2.88
N PRO A 125 7.29 13.53 2.80
CA PRO A 125 8.21 13.78 3.91
C PRO A 125 7.64 14.72 4.99
N LYS A 126 6.49 14.39 5.57
CA LYS A 126 5.83 15.17 6.64
C LYS A 126 6.71 15.38 7.88
N ALA A 127 7.74 14.57 8.05
CA ALA A 127 8.72 14.73 9.11
C ALA A 127 9.67 15.92 8.89
N LEU A 128 9.72 16.45 7.67
CA LEU A 128 10.62 17.54 7.29
C LEU A 128 9.87 18.88 7.21
N VAL A 129 10.64 19.96 7.28
CA VAL A 129 10.18 21.32 6.99
C VAL A 129 11.12 21.96 5.98
N PRO A 130 10.63 22.95 5.18
CA PRO A 130 11.48 23.69 4.26
C PRO A 130 12.63 24.41 4.98
N GLU A 131 13.76 24.54 4.30
CA GLU A 131 14.87 25.40 4.73
C GLU A 131 14.49 26.88 4.54
N PRO A 132 15.19 27.85 5.20
CA PRO A 132 14.93 29.28 5.00
C PRO A 132 14.97 29.66 3.51
N GLY A 133 13.85 30.17 3.00
CA GLY A 133 13.69 30.58 1.60
C GLY A 133 13.31 29.44 0.63
N GLU A 134 13.16 28.23 1.11
CA GLU A 134 12.71 27.10 0.31
C GLU A 134 11.17 26.95 0.37
N SER A 135 10.54 26.56 -0.73
CA SER A 135 9.13 26.17 -0.74
C SER A 135 8.94 24.72 -0.27
N TYR A 136 7.71 24.34 0.14
CA TYR A 136 7.38 22.95 0.43
C TYR A 136 7.58 22.05 -0.81
N GLU A 137 7.23 22.54 -1.98
CA GLU A 137 7.42 21.81 -3.23
C GLU A 137 8.89 21.49 -3.51
N ASP A 138 9.78 22.49 -3.32
CA ASP A 138 11.23 22.29 -3.49
C ASP A 138 11.79 21.32 -2.45
N MET A 139 11.35 21.43 -1.20
CA MET A 139 11.74 20.50 -0.15
C MET A 139 11.31 19.06 -0.47
N ILE A 140 10.10 18.86 -0.98
CA ILE A 140 9.59 17.52 -1.38
C ILE A 140 10.45 16.96 -2.51
N VAL A 141 10.71 17.75 -3.55
CA VAL A 141 11.54 17.32 -4.69
C VAL A 141 12.96 16.99 -4.21
N ARG A 142 13.59 17.88 -3.48
CA ARG A 142 14.95 17.69 -2.92
C ARG A 142 15.05 16.42 -2.08
N TYR A 143 14.02 16.12 -1.27
CA TYR A 143 13.97 14.88 -0.48
C TYR A 143 14.02 13.64 -1.38
N TYR A 144 13.10 13.54 -2.35
CA TYR A 144 13.03 12.37 -3.20
C TYR A 144 14.24 12.21 -4.12
N GLU A 145 14.77 13.31 -4.67
CA GLU A 145 16.02 13.30 -5.45
C GLU A 145 17.20 12.81 -4.63
N ARG A 146 17.32 13.28 -3.37
CA ARG A 146 18.36 12.82 -2.45
C ARG A 146 18.27 11.33 -2.17
N MET A 147 17.06 10.82 -1.91
CA MET A 147 16.84 9.39 -1.67
C MET A 147 17.16 8.56 -2.93
N ALA A 148 16.70 9.01 -4.09
CA ALA A 148 16.93 8.36 -5.37
C ALA A 148 18.41 8.30 -5.76
N LYS A 149 19.15 9.38 -5.49
CA LYS A 149 20.60 9.45 -5.73
C LYS A 149 21.40 8.54 -4.77
N ALA A 150 20.95 8.45 -3.52
CA ALA A 150 21.65 7.68 -2.49
C ALA A 150 21.60 6.17 -2.77
N VAL A 151 20.45 5.64 -3.21
CA VAL A 151 20.28 4.21 -3.40
C VAL A 151 19.60 3.89 -4.72
N GLN A 152 20.30 3.12 -5.56
CA GLN A 152 19.78 2.69 -6.87
C GLN A 152 18.84 1.47 -6.70
N ILE A 153 17.59 1.76 -6.32
CA ILE A 153 16.47 0.81 -6.21
C ILE A 153 15.24 1.49 -6.81
N PRO A 154 14.27 0.79 -7.42
CA PRO A 154 13.00 1.38 -7.83
C PRO A 154 12.29 2.05 -6.66
N ILE A 155 11.95 3.33 -6.78
CA ILE A 155 11.27 4.11 -5.75
C ILE A 155 9.82 4.36 -6.16
N ILE A 156 8.92 4.08 -5.25
CA ILE A 156 7.50 4.38 -5.36
C ILE A 156 7.16 5.50 -4.38
N LEU A 157 6.70 6.62 -4.91
CA LEU A 157 6.17 7.72 -4.11
C LEU A 157 4.88 7.27 -3.42
N TYR A 158 4.64 7.75 -2.21
CA TYR A 158 3.40 7.46 -1.51
C TYR A 158 2.80 8.70 -0.84
N GLN A 159 1.60 9.06 -1.26
CA GLN A 159 0.76 10.07 -0.61
C GLN A 159 -0.46 9.41 0.01
N PRO A 160 -0.56 9.35 1.36
CA PRO A 160 -1.71 8.82 2.07
C PRO A 160 -2.93 9.75 1.99
N HIS A 161 -4.09 9.26 2.41
CA HIS A 161 -5.25 10.11 2.65
C HIS A 161 -4.97 11.18 3.71
N GLY A 162 -5.62 12.33 3.59
CA GLY A 162 -5.60 13.37 4.61
C GLY A 162 -4.25 14.08 4.78
N VAL A 163 -3.36 13.98 3.80
CA VAL A 163 -2.11 14.77 3.80
C VAL A 163 -2.45 16.26 3.69
N GLU A 164 -1.80 17.07 4.54
CA GLU A 164 -1.88 18.51 4.53
C GLU A 164 -1.48 19.05 3.15
N GLU A 165 -2.11 20.16 2.76
CA GLU A 165 -2.00 20.69 1.40
C GLU A 165 -0.56 20.97 1.00
N GLU A 166 0.24 21.54 1.89
CA GLU A 166 1.64 21.88 1.65
C GLU A 166 2.56 20.66 1.42
N TYR A 167 2.16 19.47 1.89
CA TYR A 167 2.93 18.23 1.68
C TYR A 167 2.45 17.39 0.50
N ARG A 168 1.45 17.86 -0.24
CA ARG A 168 0.94 17.12 -1.41
C ARG A 168 1.95 17.12 -2.55
N ILE A 169 2.04 15.99 -3.20
CA ILE A 169 2.71 15.89 -4.50
C ILE A 169 1.76 16.48 -5.54
N THR A 170 1.98 17.75 -5.86
CA THR A 170 1.22 18.45 -6.89
C THR A 170 1.62 17.97 -8.30
N PRO A 171 0.84 18.30 -9.37
CA PRO A 171 1.28 18.02 -10.74
C PRO A 171 2.65 18.65 -11.07
N GLN A 172 2.96 19.82 -10.50
CA GLN A 172 4.24 20.51 -10.65
C GLN A 172 5.38 19.73 -10.00
N VAL A 173 5.18 19.28 -8.76
CA VAL A 173 6.15 18.42 -8.05
C VAL A 173 6.35 17.13 -8.81
N LEU A 174 5.25 16.44 -9.22
CA LEU A 174 5.35 15.18 -9.94
C LEU A 174 6.08 15.35 -11.27
N SER A 175 5.85 16.45 -12.00
CA SER A 175 6.52 16.71 -13.31
C SER A 175 8.05 16.76 -13.19
N ARG A 176 8.59 17.16 -12.04
CA ARG A 176 10.03 17.14 -11.74
C ARG A 176 10.48 15.73 -11.35
N LEU A 177 9.70 15.04 -10.53
CA LEU A 177 10.06 13.72 -9.99
C LEU A 177 9.99 12.59 -11.03
N ILE A 178 9.14 12.67 -12.04
CA ILE A 178 9.10 11.66 -13.12
C ILE A 178 10.34 11.67 -14.02
N GLU A 179 11.14 12.74 -14.01
CA GLU A 179 12.41 12.81 -14.73
C GLU A 179 13.53 12.02 -14.04
N VAL A 180 13.35 11.65 -12.77
CA VAL A 180 14.30 10.85 -12.02
C VAL A 180 14.13 9.38 -12.37
N GLU A 181 15.15 8.75 -12.97
CA GLU A 181 15.08 7.43 -13.59
C GLU A 181 14.52 6.34 -12.67
N ASN A 182 15.04 6.26 -11.43
CA ASN A 182 14.64 5.23 -10.47
C ASN A 182 13.40 5.58 -9.61
N ILE A 183 12.76 6.73 -9.84
CA ILE A 183 11.41 7.00 -9.34
C ILE A 183 10.42 6.44 -10.37
N VAL A 184 9.80 5.30 -10.07
CA VAL A 184 9.11 4.46 -11.06
C VAL A 184 7.60 4.39 -10.89
N GLY A 185 7.08 4.94 -9.81
CA GLY A 185 5.65 4.92 -9.56
C GLY A 185 5.19 5.84 -8.44
N PHE A 186 3.88 6.03 -8.39
CA PHE A 186 3.23 6.86 -7.37
C PHE A 186 1.94 6.19 -6.88
N LYS A 187 1.90 5.84 -5.61
CA LYS A 187 0.67 5.47 -4.90
C LYS A 187 -0.02 6.72 -4.38
N LEU A 188 -1.15 7.07 -4.98
CA LEU A 188 -1.97 8.20 -4.58
C LEU A 188 -3.26 7.71 -3.91
N SER A 189 -3.39 7.96 -2.60
CA SER A 189 -4.58 7.62 -1.83
C SER A 189 -5.59 8.77 -1.88
N THR A 190 -6.53 8.68 -2.80
CA THR A 190 -7.66 9.60 -2.95
C THR A 190 -8.80 8.89 -3.66
N SER A 191 -10.03 9.31 -3.36
CA SER A 191 -11.25 8.99 -4.13
C SER A 191 -11.73 10.20 -4.96
N SER A 192 -10.98 11.29 -4.97
CA SER A 192 -11.32 12.51 -5.72
C SER A 192 -10.71 12.46 -7.13
N ARG A 193 -11.59 12.53 -8.15
CA ARG A 193 -11.20 12.67 -9.54
C ARG A 193 -10.38 13.95 -9.78
N ASP A 194 -10.76 15.07 -9.13
CA ASP A 194 -10.10 16.36 -9.29
C ASP A 194 -8.66 16.36 -8.79
N ILE A 195 -8.34 15.50 -7.81
CA ILE A 195 -6.97 15.31 -7.34
C ILE A 195 -6.23 14.31 -8.23
N PHE A 196 -6.89 13.22 -8.63
CA PHE A 196 -6.24 12.13 -9.35
C PHE A 196 -5.96 12.47 -10.82
N ALA A 197 -6.89 13.11 -11.53
CA ALA A 197 -6.80 13.33 -12.96
C ALA A 197 -5.60 14.20 -13.39
N PRO A 198 -5.28 15.34 -12.72
CA PRO A 198 -4.09 16.12 -13.07
C PRO A 198 -2.77 15.36 -12.83
N ILE A 199 -2.72 14.52 -11.81
CA ILE A 199 -1.58 13.65 -11.54
C ILE A 199 -1.44 12.57 -12.62
N ALA A 200 -2.56 11.99 -13.06
CA ALA A 200 -2.58 10.99 -14.12
C ALA A 200 -2.11 11.57 -15.47
N GLU A 201 -2.47 12.81 -15.78
CA GLU A 201 -1.99 13.51 -16.96
C GLU A 201 -0.45 13.64 -16.96
N VAL A 202 0.14 14.05 -15.83
CA VAL A 202 1.60 14.14 -15.71
C VAL A 202 2.23 12.75 -15.80
N ALA A 203 1.69 11.77 -15.08
CA ALA A 203 2.22 10.40 -15.07
C ALA A 203 2.21 9.75 -16.47
N SER A 204 1.25 10.10 -17.34
CA SER A 204 1.15 9.57 -18.70
C SER A 204 2.30 9.99 -19.63
N ARG A 205 3.05 11.03 -19.29
CA ARG A 205 4.20 11.53 -20.07
C ARG A 205 5.38 10.55 -20.04
N ARG A 206 5.43 9.67 -19.02
CA ARG A 206 6.43 8.63 -18.90
C ARG A 206 5.76 7.24 -18.93
N PRO A 207 5.77 6.52 -20.07
CA PRO A 207 4.99 5.29 -20.27
C PRO A 207 5.34 4.13 -19.33
N ASP A 208 6.56 4.06 -18.82
CA ASP A 208 6.99 3.07 -17.83
C ASP A 208 6.66 3.46 -16.39
N PHE A 209 6.28 4.72 -16.11
CA PHE A 209 5.86 5.15 -14.79
C PHE A 209 4.50 4.55 -14.40
N SER A 210 4.37 4.09 -13.15
CA SER A 210 3.16 3.43 -12.66
C SER A 210 2.38 4.31 -11.67
N LEU A 211 1.27 4.90 -12.13
CA LEU A 211 0.31 5.51 -11.22
C LEU A 211 -0.58 4.42 -10.61
N ILE A 212 -0.71 4.42 -9.29
CA ILE A 212 -1.37 3.36 -8.51
C ILE A 212 -2.47 3.98 -7.67
N ALA A 213 -3.70 3.47 -7.81
CA ALA A 213 -4.81 3.85 -6.95
C ALA A 213 -4.55 3.39 -5.51
N GLY A 214 -4.56 4.31 -4.58
CA GLY A 214 -4.40 4.01 -3.14
C GLY A 214 -5.73 3.87 -2.40
N ASP A 215 -6.86 3.92 -3.11
CA ASP A 215 -8.20 3.64 -2.61
C ASP A 215 -8.92 2.73 -3.61
N GLU A 216 -9.29 1.54 -3.19
CA GLU A 216 -9.95 0.55 -4.03
C GLU A 216 -11.41 0.90 -4.36
N ARG A 217 -12.04 1.82 -3.59
CA ARG A 217 -13.35 2.39 -3.94
C ARG A 217 -13.30 3.19 -5.23
N PHE A 218 -12.14 3.73 -5.56
CA PHE A 218 -11.91 4.56 -6.74
C PHE A 218 -11.24 3.80 -7.89
N TYR A 219 -11.06 2.47 -7.76
CA TYR A 219 -10.17 1.74 -8.67
C TYR A 219 -10.63 1.77 -10.14
N LEU A 220 -11.90 1.55 -10.42
CA LEU A 220 -12.43 1.61 -11.79
C LEU A 220 -12.25 3.00 -12.42
N GLU A 221 -12.51 4.07 -11.66
CA GLU A 221 -12.28 5.43 -12.14
C GLU A 221 -10.79 5.71 -12.34
N ALA A 222 -9.95 5.22 -11.45
CA ALA A 222 -8.50 5.34 -11.59
C ALA A 222 -7.98 4.61 -12.85
N LEU A 223 -8.51 3.44 -13.18
CA LEU A 223 -8.18 2.73 -14.43
C LEU A 223 -8.55 3.56 -15.67
N LYS A 224 -9.74 4.19 -15.68
CA LYS A 224 -10.16 5.10 -16.76
C LYS A 224 -9.21 6.30 -16.93
N LEU A 225 -8.55 6.71 -15.86
CA LEU A 225 -7.57 7.79 -15.83
C LEU A 225 -6.13 7.31 -16.07
N GLY A 226 -5.91 6.01 -16.31
CA GLY A 226 -4.60 5.45 -16.66
C GLY A 226 -3.82 4.83 -15.49
N ALA A 227 -4.44 4.61 -14.34
CA ALA A 227 -3.81 3.85 -13.26
C ALA A 227 -3.48 2.41 -13.73
N LYS A 228 -2.33 1.89 -13.30
CA LYS A 228 -1.86 0.54 -13.66
C LYS A 228 -2.15 -0.50 -12.58
N GLY A 229 -2.29 -0.07 -11.34
CA GLY A 229 -2.52 -0.96 -10.21
C GLY A 229 -3.35 -0.33 -9.10
N VAL A 230 -3.62 -1.13 -8.08
CA VAL A 230 -4.33 -0.72 -6.87
C VAL A 230 -3.63 -1.26 -5.63
N ILE A 231 -3.56 -0.42 -4.60
CA ILE A 231 -3.10 -0.77 -3.25
C ILE A 231 -4.24 -0.45 -2.29
N GLY A 232 -5.00 -1.47 -1.91
CA GLY A 232 -6.14 -1.37 -0.99
C GLY A 232 -6.19 -2.55 -0.03
N GLU A 233 -6.95 -2.45 1.04
CA GLU A 233 -7.05 -3.52 2.04
C GLU A 233 -7.62 -4.81 1.46
N GLY A 234 -8.53 -4.70 0.50
CA GLY A 234 -9.13 -5.83 -0.22
C GLY A 234 -8.14 -6.67 -0.99
N CYS A 235 -6.97 -6.13 -1.34
CA CYS A 235 -5.90 -6.92 -1.94
C CYS A 235 -5.46 -8.08 -1.02
N ASN A 236 -5.66 -7.97 0.30
CA ASN A 236 -5.40 -9.05 1.26
C ASN A 236 -6.53 -10.10 1.32
N ILE A 237 -7.74 -9.76 0.89
CA ILE A 237 -8.97 -10.55 1.14
C ILE A 237 -9.57 -11.05 -0.17
N TYR A 238 -9.87 -10.12 -1.10
CA TYR A 238 -10.56 -10.37 -2.36
C TYR A 238 -9.81 -9.83 -3.60
N PRO A 239 -8.51 -10.14 -3.76
CA PRO A 239 -7.72 -9.64 -4.91
C PRO A 239 -8.30 -10.08 -6.25
N HIS A 240 -9.05 -11.20 -6.30
CA HIS A 240 -9.74 -11.67 -7.50
C HIS A 240 -10.79 -10.68 -8.01
N LEU A 241 -11.54 -10.00 -7.13
CA LEU A 241 -12.53 -8.98 -7.56
C LEU A 241 -11.83 -7.78 -8.21
N LEU A 242 -10.71 -7.35 -7.64
CA LEU A 242 -9.89 -6.27 -8.23
C LEU A 242 -9.33 -6.66 -9.61
N GLU A 243 -8.93 -7.92 -9.77
CA GLU A 243 -8.48 -8.42 -11.08
C GLU A 243 -9.63 -8.56 -12.07
N ILE A 244 -10.85 -8.90 -11.63
CA ILE A 244 -12.05 -8.88 -12.49
C ILE A 244 -12.31 -7.46 -12.98
N ILE A 245 -12.31 -6.46 -12.11
CA ILE A 245 -12.48 -5.05 -12.52
C ILE A 245 -11.44 -4.69 -13.60
N ARG A 246 -10.17 -5.00 -13.38
CA ARG A 246 -9.09 -4.69 -14.31
C ARG A 246 -9.27 -5.38 -15.66
N LYS A 247 -9.56 -6.69 -15.65
CA LYS A 247 -9.76 -7.47 -16.88
C LYS A 247 -10.98 -7.00 -17.65
N SER A 248 -12.10 -6.78 -16.96
CA SER A 248 -13.34 -6.27 -17.58
C SER A 248 -13.11 -4.91 -18.22
N PHE A 249 -12.42 -4.01 -17.52
CA PHE A 249 -12.05 -2.70 -18.06
C PHE A 249 -11.20 -2.83 -19.34
N LEU A 250 -10.15 -3.66 -19.33
CA LEU A 250 -9.26 -3.85 -20.47
C LEU A 250 -9.98 -4.49 -21.68
N ASN A 251 -10.99 -5.32 -21.43
CA ASN A 251 -11.81 -5.96 -22.46
C ASN A 251 -13.01 -5.09 -22.90
N GLY A 252 -13.19 -3.89 -22.34
CA GLY A 252 -14.30 -3.00 -22.67
C GLY A 252 -15.65 -3.37 -21.98
N ASP A 253 -15.67 -4.37 -21.12
CA ASP A 253 -16.86 -4.78 -20.36
C ASP A 253 -17.06 -3.90 -19.13
N MET A 254 -17.56 -2.70 -19.40
CA MET A 254 -17.73 -1.67 -18.38
C MET A 254 -18.86 -1.97 -17.39
N GLU A 255 -19.90 -2.70 -17.85
CA GLU A 255 -21.01 -3.08 -16.99
C GLU A 255 -20.54 -4.04 -15.89
N ARG A 256 -19.82 -5.10 -16.26
CA ARG A 256 -19.25 -6.04 -15.32
C ARG A 256 -18.25 -5.36 -14.38
N ALA A 257 -17.38 -4.49 -14.90
CA ALA A 257 -16.44 -3.76 -14.07
C ALA A 257 -17.14 -2.90 -13.01
N ALA A 258 -18.20 -2.18 -13.40
CA ALA A 258 -18.99 -1.34 -12.50
C ALA A 258 -19.73 -2.17 -11.43
N LYS A 259 -20.33 -3.29 -11.81
CA LYS A 259 -21.03 -4.19 -10.87
C LYS A 259 -20.10 -4.74 -9.79
N VAL A 260 -18.89 -5.16 -10.18
CA VAL A 260 -17.90 -5.66 -9.21
C VAL A 260 -17.35 -4.51 -8.35
N GLN A 261 -17.16 -3.31 -8.91
CA GLN A 261 -16.79 -2.12 -8.14
C GLN A 261 -17.83 -1.79 -7.07
N GLU A 262 -19.11 -1.91 -7.38
CA GLU A 262 -20.20 -1.70 -6.42
C GLU A 262 -20.15 -2.73 -5.29
N ALA A 263 -19.90 -4.00 -5.59
CA ALA A 263 -19.72 -5.03 -4.57
C ALA A 263 -18.56 -4.70 -3.61
N ILE A 264 -17.47 -4.15 -4.11
CA ILE A 264 -16.36 -3.68 -3.26
C ILE A 264 -16.83 -2.54 -2.34
N HIS A 265 -17.64 -1.59 -2.82
CA HIS A 265 -18.22 -0.54 -1.97
C HIS A 265 -19.03 -1.13 -0.83
N PHE A 266 -19.87 -2.14 -1.10
CA PHE A 266 -20.65 -2.82 -0.06
C PHE A 266 -19.76 -3.54 0.95
N ILE A 267 -18.73 -4.28 0.51
CA ILE A 267 -17.78 -4.93 1.43
C ILE A 267 -17.12 -3.88 2.33
N LEU A 268 -16.69 -2.77 1.77
CA LEU A 268 -16.00 -1.72 2.51
C LEU A 268 -16.90 -0.94 3.47
N SER A 269 -18.21 -0.99 3.27
CA SER A 269 -19.18 -0.43 4.23
C SER A 269 -19.43 -1.34 5.44
N VAL A 270 -19.12 -2.64 5.32
CA VAL A 270 -19.24 -3.57 6.46
C VAL A 270 -18.17 -3.26 7.49
N GLY A 271 -18.56 -3.02 8.74
CA GLY A 271 -17.63 -2.65 9.82
C GLY A 271 -17.18 -1.18 9.77
N GLU A 272 -17.95 -0.30 9.10
CA GLU A 272 -17.68 1.14 9.14
C GLU A 272 -17.72 1.66 10.58
N GLY A 273 -16.77 2.57 10.92
CA GLY A 273 -16.60 3.05 12.30
C GLY A 273 -15.81 2.13 13.23
N MET A 274 -15.43 0.93 12.76
CA MET A 274 -14.59 -0.02 13.50
C MET A 274 -13.13 0.00 13.00
N ASP A 275 -12.18 -0.52 13.80
CA ASP A 275 -10.83 -0.80 13.30
C ASP A 275 -10.88 -2.04 12.38
N ARG A 276 -11.10 -1.79 11.08
CA ARG A 276 -11.22 -2.86 10.10
C ARG A 276 -9.97 -3.72 9.98
N THR A 277 -8.78 -3.19 10.31
CA THR A 277 -7.56 -4.00 10.29
C THR A 277 -7.63 -5.12 11.32
N VAL A 278 -8.21 -4.84 12.51
CA VAL A 278 -8.45 -5.86 13.54
C VAL A 278 -9.51 -6.86 13.07
N LEU A 279 -10.63 -6.39 12.53
CA LEU A 279 -11.69 -7.25 11.98
C LEU A 279 -11.15 -8.17 10.87
N TRP A 280 -10.39 -7.64 9.91
CA TRP A 280 -9.80 -8.44 8.83
C TRP A 280 -8.81 -9.49 9.34
N LYS A 281 -8.02 -9.18 10.36
CA LYS A 281 -7.15 -10.18 10.97
C LYS A 281 -7.95 -11.31 11.63
N GLN A 282 -9.04 -10.98 12.34
CA GLN A 282 -9.92 -11.97 12.93
C GLN A 282 -10.64 -12.80 11.84
N TYR A 283 -11.10 -12.16 10.76
CA TYR A 283 -11.67 -12.85 9.59
C TYR A 283 -10.65 -13.82 8.97
N LEU A 284 -9.42 -13.37 8.73
CA LEU A 284 -8.37 -14.20 8.15
C LEU A 284 -8.00 -15.38 9.06
N ALA A 285 -7.97 -15.16 10.36
CA ALA A 285 -7.72 -16.24 11.33
C ALA A 285 -8.82 -17.33 11.25
N ARG A 286 -10.09 -16.93 11.07
CA ARG A 286 -11.20 -17.88 10.87
C ARG A 286 -11.13 -18.61 9.51
N LYS A 287 -10.46 -18.02 8.51
CA LYS A 287 -10.14 -18.67 7.22
C LYS A 287 -8.85 -19.51 7.26
N GLY A 288 -8.26 -19.71 8.43
CA GLY A 288 -7.12 -20.60 8.66
C GLY A 288 -5.74 -19.96 8.48
N VAL A 289 -5.66 -18.62 8.41
CA VAL A 289 -4.38 -17.89 8.45
C VAL A 289 -3.92 -17.76 9.90
N ARG A 290 -2.68 -18.14 10.19
CA ARG A 290 -2.11 -17.96 11.53
C ARG A 290 -1.70 -16.50 11.77
N ILE A 291 -2.71 -15.62 11.85
CA ILE A 291 -2.55 -14.21 12.16
C ILE A 291 -3.31 -13.89 13.45
N LYS A 292 -2.64 -13.21 14.36
CA LYS A 292 -3.26 -12.74 15.61
C LYS A 292 -3.99 -11.43 15.39
N PRO A 293 -5.08 -11.16 16.14
CA PRO A 293 -5.93 -9.97 15.94
C PRO A 293 -5.37 -8.69 16.56
N TYR A 294 -4.09 -8.68 16.95
CA TYR A 294 -3.50 -7.52 17.60
C TYR A 294 -2.95 -6.50 16.61
N ASN A 295 -2.99 -5.23 17.03
CA ASN A 295 -2.59 -4.11 16.20
C ASN A 295 -2.06 -2.98 17.10
N ARG A 296 -0.96 -2.34 16.73
CA ARG A 296 -0.39 -1.17 17.42
C ARG A 296 -1.29 0.09 17.33
N SER A 297 -2.62 -0.10 17.32
CA SER A 297 -3.62 0.96 17.38
C SER A 297 -4.24 1.11 18.77
N GLY A 298 -3.95 0.18 19.68
CA GLY A 298 -4.64 0.08 20.97
C GLY A 298 -6.04 -0.54 20.89
N THR A 299 -6.54 -0.87 19.69
CA THR A 299 -7.84 -1.54 19.52
C THR A 299 -7.73 -2.99 19.95
N ARG A 300 -8.59 -3.39 20.90
CA ARG A 300 -8.71 -4.80 21.33
C ARG A 300 -9.45 -5.62 20.28
N PRO A 301 -9.22 -6.95 20.23
CA PRO A 301 -10.01 -7.86 19.40
C PRO A 301 -11.51 -7.72 19.69
N TYR A 302 -12.30 -7.78 18.62
CA TYR A 302 -13.76 -7.73 18.73
C TYR A 302 -14.32 -9.05 19.24
N PRO A 303 -15.47 -9.02 19.94
CA PRO A 303 -16.14 -10.24 20.40
C PRO A 303 -16.51 -11.19 19.24
N PRO A 304 -16.57 -12.51 19.49
CA PRO A 304 -16.85 -13.50 18.45
C PRO A 304 -18.12 -13.21 17.63
N GLU A 305 -19.20 -12.78 18.26
CA GLU A 305 -20.47 -12.48 17.61
C GLU A 305 -20.37 -11.32 16.60
N VAL A 306 -19.54 -10.32 16.89
CA VAL A 306 -19.26 -9.19 15.98
C VAL A 306 -18.49 -9.69 14.76
N VAL A 307 -17.52 -10.55 14.97
CA VAL A 307 -16.69 -11.10 13.88
C VAL A 307 -17.49 -12.05 13.01
N GLU A 308 -18.38 -12.85 13.60
CA GLU A 308 -19.28 -13.76 12.87
C GLU A 308 -20.24 -13.01 11.98
N GLU A 309 -20.83 -11.92 12.48
CA GLU A 309 -21.73 -11.07 11.68
C GLU A 309 -20.94 -10.37 10.54
N PHE A 310 -19.74 -9.88 10.83
CA PHE A 310 -18.85 -9.31 9.83
C PHE A 310 -18.50 -10.33 8.73
N GLU A 311 -18.06 -11.53 9.11
CA GLU A 311 -17.74 -12.63 8.20
C GLU A 311 -18.94 -13.00 7.33
N ARG A 312 -20.10 -13.22 7.94
CA ARG A 312 -21.34 -13.58 7.23
C ARG A 312 -21.67 -12.55 6.13
N LYS A 313 -21.65 -11.27 6.46
CA LYS A 313 -21.94 -10.19 5.49
C LYS A 313 -20.92 -10.13 4.36
N VAL A 314 -19.65 -10.23 4.69
CA VAL A 314 -18.56 -10.21 3.70
C VAL A 314 -18.66 -11.42 2.77
N ASP A 315 -18.83 -12.62 3.32
CA ASP A 315 -18.88 -13.86 2.53
C ASP A 315 -20.12 -13.89 1.61
N GLU A 316 -21.26 -13.36 2.07
CA GLU A 316 -22.48 -13.23 1.26
C GLU A 316 -22.23 -12.35 0.02
N ILE A 317 -21.60 -11.19 0.20
CA ILE A 317 -21.28 -10.29 -0.91
C ILE A 317 -20.25 -10.93 -1.86
N LEU A 318 -19.23 -11.60 -1.31
CA LEU A 318 -18.21 -12.28 -2.10
C LEU A 318 -18.80 -13.41 -2.96
N LEU A 319 -19.77 -14.18 -2.41
CA LEU A 319 -20.45 -15.25 -3.13
C LEU A 319 -21.27 -14.69 -4.29
N LEU A 320 -22.12 -13.69 -4.04
CA LEU A 320 -22.97 -13.05 -5.06
C LEU A 320 -22.12 -12.40 -6.17
N SER A 321 -20.98 -11.83 -5.82
CA SER A 321 -20.06 -11.21 -6.79
C SER A 321 -19.36 -12.24 -7.67
N SER A 322 -19.09 -13.44 -7.16
CA SER A 322 -18.44 -14.53 -7.89
C SER A 322 -19.39 -15.18 -8.90
N GLU A 323 -20.66 -15.37 -8.54
CA GLU A 323 -21.69 -15.91 -9.43
C GLU A 323 -22.02 -14.95 -10.58
N SER A 324 -22.02 -13.66 -10.30
CA SER A 324 -22.23 -12.60 -11.31
C SER A 324 -21.02 -12.41 -12.24
N ALA A 325 -19.89 -13.03 -11.92
CA ALA A 325 -18.62 -12.93 -12.63
C ALA A 325 -18.35 -14.15 -13.54
N SER A 326 -19.15 -15.22 -13.46
CA SER A 326 -19.14 -16.37 -14.37
C SER A 326 -20.05 -16.14 -15.56
#